data_dcac2dc093e475928e87e753074bfa46
#
_entry.id   dcac2dc093e475928e87e753074bfa46
#
_cell.length_a   1.000
_cell.length_b   1.000
_cell.length_c   1.000
_cell.angle_alpha   90.00
_cell.angle_beta   90.00
_cell.angle_gamma   90.00
#
_symmetry.space_group_name_H-M   'P 1'
#
loop_
_entity.id
_entity.type
_entity.pdbx_description
1 polymer ?
#
loop_
_entity_poly.entity_id
_entity_poly.type
_entity_poly.pdbx_seq_one_letter_code
_entity_poly.pdbx_strand_id
1 'polypeptide(L)'
;PSSSGTKIMASIRSVLKMATIFVVVAVASGQLTTTFYQKTCPKALSTIKKGVRSAVAKEARMGASLLRLHFHDCFVNGCDASVLLDDTATFTGEKTAPPNVNSLRGFDVIDTIKSSLESLCPNVVSCADILAVAARDSVVALGGTGWDVVLGRRDSTTASFSAVTENLIAPTASLSEQISKFGKKGFTTNELVALSGAHTIGQAKCSTFRDRIYNETDIDPSFASEKQEMCPVSGGDNSLSPFDSISPNKFDNGYFRDLVAKKGLLHSDQQLYSGGTTNAQVSKYVRQPVKFRKDFAKGMVKMGNMSPLTASAGQIRKICSRVN
;
A
#
# COMPACT_ATOMS: atom_id res chain seq x y z
N PRO A 1 -37.45 -16.06 -91.99
CA PRO A 1 -37.41 -15.08 -90.96
C PRO A 1 -37.08 -15.65 -89.58
N SER A 2 -36.03 -15.22 -89.11
CA SER A 2 -35.39 -15.05 -87.85
C SER A 2 -35.88 -15.86 -86.63
N SER A 3 -35.06 -16.76 -86.24
CA SER A 3 -35.08 -17.36 -84.85
C SER A 3 -34.00 -16.69 -84.06
N SER A 4 -34.45 -16.05 -83.04
CA SER A 4 -33.59 -15.40 -82.04
C SER A 4 -33.15 -16.43 -81.01
N GLY A 5 -31.86 -16.76 -81.00
CA GLY A 5 -31.28 -17.62 -79.98
C GLY A 5 -30.87 -16.82 -78.70
N THR A 6 -31.61 -17.01 -77.67
CA THR A 6 -31.28 -16.41 -76.33
C THR A 6 -30.17 -17.19 -75.65
N LYS A 7 -28.99 -16.68 -75.63
CA LYS A 7 -27.88 -17.20 -74.88
C LYS A 7 -28.09 -16.87 -73.39
N ILE A 8 -28.33 -17.88 -72.57
CA ILE A 8 -28.35 -17.75 -71.15
C ILE A 8 -26.90 -17.61 -70.67
N MET A 9 -26.51 -16.45 -70.27
CA MET A 9 -25.24 -16.20 -69.54
C MET A 9 -25.43 -16.60 -68.08
N ALA A 10 -24.87 -17.73 -67.71
CA ALA A 10 -24.76 -18.15 -66.31
C ALA A 10 -23.73 -17.20 -65.65
N SER A 11 -24.24 -16.25 -64.86
CA SER A 11 -23.41 -15.42 -63.99
C SER A 11 -22.89 -16.26 -62.85
N ILE A 12 -21.60 -16.61 -62.90
CA ILE A 12 -20.88 -17.19 -61.75
C ILE A 12 -20.72 -16.07 -60.71
N ARG A 13 -21.64 -15.97 -59.78
CA ARG A 13 -21.44 -15.16 -58.56
C ARG A 13 -20.43 -15.89 -57.70
N SER A 14 -19.18 -15.50 -57.82
CA SER A 14 -18.15 -15.74 -56.84
C SER A 14 -18.58 -15.12 -55.50
N VAL A 15 -19.18 -15.91 -54.63
CA VAL A 15 -19.38 -15.55 -53.25
C VAL A 15 -18.02 -15.60 -52.61
N LEU A 16 -17.33 -14.44 -52.64
CA LEU A 16 -16.13 -14.22 -51.86
C LEU A 16 -16.56 -14.23 -50.39
N LYS A 17 -16.50 -15.37 -49.73
CA LYS A 17 -16.63 -15.47 -48.28
C LYS A 17 -15.41 -14.78 -47.68
N MET A 18 -15.53 -13.50 -47.41
CA MET A 18 -14.64 -12.81 -46.49
C MET A 18 -14.82 -13.46 -45.11
N ALA A 19 -14.00 -14.43 -44.83
CA ALA A 19 -13.80 -14.90 -43.49
C ALA A 19 -13.11 -13.77 -42.75
N THR A 20 -13.87 -12.91 -42.07
CA THR A 20 -13.37 -11.94 -41.11
C THR A 20 -12.81 -12.76 -39.96
N ILE A 21 -11.51 -13.01 -39.98
CA ILE A 21 -10.78 -13.57 -38.86
C ILE A 21 -10.79 -12.43 -37.81
N PHE A 22 -11.75 -12.48 -36.88
CA PHE A 22 -11.64 -11.77 -35.62
C PHE A 22 -10.49 -12.44 -34.85
N VAL A 23 -9.28 -11.87 -34.98
CA VAL A 23 -8.22 -12.11 -34.03
C VAL A 23 -8.72 -11.49 -32.71
N VAL A 24 -9.41 -12.30 -31.92
CA VAL A 24 -9.62 -11.99 -30.51
C VAL A 24 -8.22 -12.03 -29.90
N VAL A 25 -7.55 -10.88 -29.90
CA VAL A 25 -6.41 -10.68 -29.01
C VAL A 25 -7.02 -10.79 -27.62
N ALA A 26 -7.04 -11.99 -27.07
CA ALA A 26 -7.23 -12.21 -25.65
C ALA A 26 -6.06 -11.45 -25.01
N VAL A 27 -6.30 -10.22 -24.61
CA VAL A 27 -5.44 -9.53 -23.66
C VAL A 27 -5.54 -10.43 -22.42
N ALA A 28 -4.57 -11.34 -22.29
CA ALA A 28 -4.41 -12.11 -21.09
C ALA A 28 -4.09 -11.08 -19.98
N SER A 29 -5.13 -10.46 -19.43
CA SER A 29 -5.01 -9.73 -18.18
C SER A 29 -4.52 -10.78 -17.19
N GLY A 30 -3.25 -10.67 -16.80
CA GLY A 30 -2.64 -11.59 -15.86
C GLY A 30 -3.44 -11.52 -14.57
N GLN A 31 -4.30 -12.51 -14.35
CA GLN A 31 -5.14 -12.55 -13.17
C GLN A 31 -4.26 -12.83 -11.97
N LEU A 32 -4.29 -11.92 -10.99
CA LEU A 32 -3.62 -12.14 -9.70
C LEU A 32 -4.23 -13.37 -9.01
N THR A 33 -3.36 -14.24 -8.45
CA THR A 33 -3.79 -15.43 -7.73
C THR A 33 -2.91 -15.71 -6.52
N THR A 34 -3.45 -16.31 -5.49
CA THR A 34 -2.69 -16.71 -4.29
C THR A 34 -1.66 -17.82 -4.56
N THR A 35 -1.80 -18.53 -5.67
CA THR A 35 -0.95 -19.67 -6.06
C THR A 35 0.06 -19.35 -7.15
N PHE A 36 0.21 -18.07 -7.52
CA PHE A 36 0.97 -17.63 -8.69
C PHE A 36 2.41 -18.21 -8.75
N TYR A 37 3.12 -18.22 -7.63
CA TYR A 37 4.49 -18.71 -7.55
C TYR A 37 4.62 -20.20 -7.21
N GLN A 38 3.51 -20.94 -7.07
CA GLN A 38 3.52 -22.32 -6.58
C GLN A 38 4.40 -23.27 -7.42
N LYS A 39 4.40 -23.05 -8.75
CA LYS A 39 5.22 -23.83 -9.70
C LYS A 39 6.57 -23.19 -10.01
N THR A 40 6.63 -21.88 -10.14
CA THR A 40 7.81 -21.14 -10.64
C THR A 40 8.79 -20.76 -9.53
N CYS A 41 8.31 -20.55 -8.30
CA CYS A 41 9.14 -20.26 -7.13
C CYS A 41 8.46 -20.72 -5.83
N PRO A 42 8.39 -22.04 -5.56
CA PRO A 42 7.60 -22.58 -4.42
C PRO A 42 8.02 -22.05 -3.05
N LYS A 43 9.27 -21.60 -2.92
CA LYS A 43 9.82 -21.04 -1.68
C LYS A 43 9.64 -19.52 -1.55
N ALA A 44 8.98 -18.84 -2.51
CA ALA A 44 8.87 -17.38 -2.51
C ALA A 44 8.29 -16.83 -1.20
N LEU A 45 7.09 -17.27 -0.83
CA LEU A 45 6.39 -16.78 0.37
C LEU A 45 7.15 -17.08 1.67
N SER A 46 7.76 -18.26 1.78
CA SER A 46 8.54 -18.62 2.98
C SER A 46 9.82 -17.80 3.10
N THR A 47 10.47 -17.46 1.98
CA THR A 47 11.66 -16.60 1.94
C THR A 47 11.32 -15.18 2.37
N ILE A 48 10.24 -14.59 1.83
CA ILE A 48 9.76 -13.27 2.24
C ILE A 48 9.45 -13.26 3.74
N LYS A 49 8.66 -14.22 4.21
CA LYS A 49 8.31 -14.36 5.62
C LYS A 49 9.53 -14.45 6.54
N LYS A 50 10.57 -15.20 6.14
CA LYS A 50 11.82 -15.32 6.90
C LYS A 50 12.52 -13.97 7.00
N GLY A 51 12.65 -13.25 5.88
CA GLY A 51 13.28 -11.92 5.83
C GLY A 51 12.55 -10.91 6.73
N VAL A 52 11.21 -10.84 6.61
CA VAL A 52 10.38 -9.97 7.46
C VAL A 52 10.52 -10.31 8.94
N ARG A 53 10.40 -11.58 9.31
CA ARG A 53 10.54 -12.00 10.72
C ARG A 53 11.92 -11.69 11.29
N SER A 54 12.97 -11.85 10.50
CA SER A 54 14.33 -11.49 10.92
C SER A 54 14.46 -9.99 11.15
N ALA A 55 13.90 -9.16 10.28
CA ALA A 55 13.92 -7.70 10.42
C ALA A 55 13.11 -7.22 11.64
N VAL A 56 11.90 -7.74 11.82
CA VAL A 56 11.04 -7.41 12.97
C VAL A 56 11.63 -7.89 14.30
N ALA A 57 12.32 -9.04 14.32
CA ALA A 57 13.01 -9.52 15.50
C ALA A 57 14.18 -8.63 15.94
N LYS A 58 14.87 -7.99 14.96
CA LYS A 58 15.93 -7.02 15.26
C LYS A 58 15.38 -5.68 15.73
N GLU A 59 14.31 -5.22 15.12
CA GLU A 59 13.64 -3.96 15.42
C GLU A 59 12.14 -4.10 15.15
N ALA A 60 11.32 -4.18 16.19
CA ALA A 60 9.87 -4.39 16.04
C ALA A 60 9.19 -3.32 15.16
N ARG A 61 9.66 -2.07 15.23
CA ARG A 61 9.20 -0.95 14.39
C ARG A 61 9.35 -1.22 12.89
N MET A 62 10.26 -2.11 12.47
CA MET A 62 10.42 -2.45 11.05
C MET A 62 9.13 -3.02 10.45
N GLY A 63 8.30 -3.71 11.24
CA GLY A 63 6.99 -4.16 10.77
C GLY A 63 6.09 -3.02 10.33
N ALA A 64 6.02 -1.93 11.11
CA ALA A 64 5.30 -0.73 10.71
C ALA A 64 5.91 -0.05 9.46
N SER A 65 7.25 -0.05 9.37
CA SER A 65 7.96 0.52 8.22
C SER A 65 7.61 -0.22 6.92
N LEU A 66 7.61 -1.54 6.92
CA LEU A 66 7.27 -2.36 5.75
C LEU A 66 5.78 -2.25 5.38
N LEU A 67 4.89 -2.20 6.37
CA LEU A 67 3.46 -1.96 6.14
C LEU A 67 3.23 -0.59 5.47
N ARG A 68 3.89 0.46 5.99
CA ARG A 68 3.79 1.82 5.44
C ARG A 68 4.40 1.91 4.04
N LEU A 69 5.48 1.21 3.78
CA LEU A 69 6.13 1.21 2.46
C LEU A 69 5.18 0.69 1.38
N HIS A 70 4.43 -0.38 1.66
CA HIS A 70 3.38 -0.89 0.77
C HIS A 70 2.20 0.09 0.60
N PHE A 71 1.79 0.77 1.67
CA PHE A 71 0.76 1.81 1.58
C PHE A 71 1.19 2.95 0.67
N HIS A 72 2.42 3.47 0.84
CA HIS A 72 2.96 4.55 0.01
C HIS A 72 3.09 4.14 -1.46
N ASP A 73 3.46 2.89 -1.74
CA ASP A 73 3.45 2.34 -3.09
C ASP A 73 2.05 2.39 -3.69
N CYS A 74 1.10 1.71 -3.05
CA CYS A 74 -0.24 1.51 -3.60
C CYS A 74 -1.03 2.81 -3.78
N PHE A 75 -0.89 3.78 -2.87
CA PHE A 75 -1.68 5.01 -2.90
C PHE A 75 -1.21 6.03 -3.93
N VAL A 76 -0.02 5.91 -4.47
CA VAL A 76 0.48 6.84 -5.49
C VAL A 76 -0.07 6.45 -6.87
N ASN A 77 0.53 5.51 -7.56
CA ASN A 77 0.10 5.09 -8.90
C ASN A 77 -0.59 3.72 -8.94
N GLY A 78 -0.52 2.97 -7.87
CA GLY A 78 -0.97 1.59 -7.74
C GLY A 78 0.11 0.73 -7.12
N CYS A 79 -0.20 -0.53 -6.84
CA CYS A 79 0.73 -1.46 -6.21
C CYS A 79 1.71 -2.01 -7.26
N ASP A 80 2.72 -1.23 -7.63
CA ASP A 80 3.63 -1.49 -8.76
C ASP A 80 5.13 -1.33 -8.41
N ALA A 81 5.43 -1.14 -7.11
CA ALA A 81 6.78 -0.96 -6.58
C ALA A 81 7.51 0.29 -7.10
N SER A 82 6.81 1.29 -7.65
CA SER A 82 7.41 2.56 -8.08
C SER A 82 8.13 3.28 -6.97
N VAL A 83 7.63 3.21 -5.73
CA VAL A 83 8.24 3.80 -4.53
C VAL A 83 9.67 3.32 -4.24
N LEU A 84 10.05 2.16 -4.78
CA LEU A 84 11.37 1.58 -4.57
C LEU A 84 12.44 2.11 -5.52
N LEU A 85 12.07 2.80 -6.60
CA LEU A 85 13.01 3.32 -7.58
C LEU A 85 13.84 4.46 -7.01
N ASP A 86 15.14 4.42 -7.27
CA ASP A 86 16.09 5.50 -6.93
C ASP A 86 16.06 6.60 -8.00
N ASP A 87 16.37 7.83 -7.59
CA ASP A 87 16.58 8.94 -8.50
C ASP A 87 17.84 8.69 -9.37
N THR A 88 17.79 9.18 -10.60
CA THR A 88 18.93 9.20 -11.51
C THR A 88 19.08 10.60 -12.10
N ALA A 89 20.09 10.85 -12.91
CA ALA A 89 20.29 12.14 -13.58
C ALA A 89 19.11 12.56 -14.46
N THR A 90 18.31 11.60 -14.94
CA THR A 90 17.17 11.84 -15.86
C THR A 90 15.82 11.36 -15.31
N PHE A 91 15.79 10.85 -14.10
CA PHE A 91 14.58 10.27 -13.51
C PHE A 91 14.47 10.68 -12.03
N THR A 92 13.35 11.29 -11.68
CA THR A 92 13.01 11.64 -10.29
C THR A 92 11.98 10.64 -9.79
N GLY A 93 12.38 9.84 -8.79
CA GLY A 93 11.54 8.83 -8.14
C GLY A 93 10.66 9.44 -7.05
N GLU A 94 10.07 8.56 -6.26
CA GLU A 94 9.14 8.94 -5.18
C GLU A 94 9.83 9.10 -3.82
N LYS A 95 11.06 8.55 -3.65
CA LYS A 95 11.78 8.52 -2.36
C LYS A 95 12.10 9.92 -1.82
N THR A 96 12.38 10.85 -2.71
CA THR A 96 12.76 12.24 -2.36
C THR A 96 11.57 13.18 -2.24
N ALA A 97 10.35 12.72 -2.51
CA ALA A 97 9.14 13.51 -2.31
C ALA A 97 8.91 13.80 -0.80
N PRO A 98 8.35 14.98 -0.43
CA PRO A 98 8.23 15.43 0.96
C PRO A 98 7.61 14.41 1.94
N PRO A 99 6.54 13.67 1.62
CA PRO A 99 5.99 12.65 2.52
C PRO A 99 6.91 11.44 2.74
N ASN A 100 7.89 11.22 1.87
CA ASN A 100 8.75 10.03 1.83
C ASN A 100 10.16 10.28 2.33
N VAL A 101 10.74 11.44 1.97
CA VAL A 101 12.15 11.77 2.24
C VAL A 101 12.45 11.71 3.74
N ASN A 102 13.52 11.02 4.10
CA ASN A 102 13.96 10.81 5.49
C ASN A 102 12.87 10.21 6.40
N SER A 103 11.84 9.58 5.84
CA SER A 103 10.66 9.09 6.54
C SER A 103 10.36 7.62 6.21
N LEU A 104 10.46 7.20 4.95
CA LEU A 104 10.33 5.80 4.57
C LEU A 104 11.56 5.00 4.98
N ARG A 105 11.33 3.74 5.36
CA ARG A 105 12.33 2.79 5.84
C ARG A 105 12.03 1.38 5.33
N GLY A 106 13.02 0.50 5.39
CA GLY A 106 12.85 -0.91 5.05
C GLY A 106 13.23 -1.25 3.61
N PHE A 107 13.79 -0.31 2.86
CA PHE A 107 14.32 -0.57 1.51
C PHE A 107 15.38 -1.66 1.52
N ASP A 108 16.30 -1.61 2.48
CA ASP A 108 17.35 -2.61 2.71
C ASP A 108 16.80 -4.01 3.02
N VAL A 109 15.68 -4.08 3.73
CA VAL A 109 14.99 -5.35 4.02
C VAL A 109 14.38 -5.92 2.73
N ILE A 110 13.73 -5.08 1.91
CA ILE A 110 13.17 -5.50 0.62
C ILE A 110 14.29 -5.96 -0.32
N ASP A 111 15.41 -5.23 -0.40
CA ASP A 111 16.55 -5.60 -1.26
C ASP A 111 17.19 -6.91 -0.82
N THR A 112 17.33 -7.15 0.49
CA THR A 112 17.83 -8.41 1.04
C THR A 112 16.91 -9.58 0.69
N ILE A 113 15.60 -9.40 0.80
CA ILE A 113 14.60 -10.40 0.41
C ILE A 113 14.67 -10.64 -1.10
N LYS A 114 14.73 -9.58 -1.89
CA LYS A 114 14.84 -9.68 -3.36
C LYS A 114 16.08 -10.43 -3.78
N SER A 115 17.24 -10.11 -3.24
CA SER A 115 18.49 -10.82 -3.51
C SER A 115 18.39 -12.31 -3.20
N SER A 116 17.78 -12.67 -2.08
CA SER A 116 17.55 -14.07 -1.71
C SER A 116 16.63 -14.78 -2.70
N LEU A 117 15.60 -14.09 -3.21
CA LEU A 117 14.68 -14.63 -4.21
C LEU A 117 15.32 -14.77 -5.58
N GLU A 118 16.13 -13.81 -6.00
CA GLU A 118 16.89 -13.90 -7.25
C GLU A 118 17.89 -15.07 -7.25
N SER A 119 18.48 -15.39 -6.09
CA SER A 119 19.33 -16.58 -5.95
C SER A 119 18.56 -17.90 -6.04
N LEU A 120 17.27 -17.92 -5.67
CA LEU A 120 16.43 -19.11 -5.69
C LEU A 120 15.69 -19.29 -7.02
N CYS A 121 15.15 -18.20 -7.56
CA CYS A 121 14.27 -18.18 -8.72
C CYS A 121 14.52 -16.88 -9.51
N PRO A 122 15.60 -16.81 -10.32
CA PRO A 122 15.98 -15.59 -11.02
C PRO A 122 14.86 -15.05 -11.93
N ASN A 123 14.59 -13.74 -11.85
CA ASN A 123 13.60 -13.02 -12.66
C ASN A 123 12.15 -13.53 -12.54
N VAL A 124 11.78 -14.11 -11.39
CA VAL A 124 10.42 -14.67 -11.18
C VAL A 124 9.57 -13.79 -10.29
N VAL A 125 10.09 -13.35 -9.13
CA VAL A 125 9.30 -12.66 -8.11
C VAL A 125 9.44 -11.15 -8.22
N SER A 126 8.34 -10.43 -8.42
CA SER A 126 8.34 -8.97 -8.52
C SER A 126 8.58 -8.29 -7.18
N CYS A 127 9.14 -7.07 -7.22
CA CYS A 127 9.28 -6.22 -6.05
C CYS A 127 7.92 -5.80 -5.48
N ALA A 128 6.91 -5.60 -6.33
CA ALA A 128 5.55 -5.29 -5.94
C ALA A 128 4.90 -6.42 -5.12
N ASP A 129 5.10 -7.66 -5.51
CA ASP A 129 4.61 -8.80 -4.74
C ASP A 129 5.39 -8.99 -3.43
N ILE A 130 6.69 -8.69 -3.41
CA ILE A 130 7.49 -8.69 -2.17
C ILE A 130 6.90 -7.67 -1.18
N LEU A 131 6.61 -6.44 -1.62
CA LEU A 131 6.00 -5.41 -0.76
C LEU A 131 4.66 -5.87 -0.19
N ALA A 132 3.77 -6.40 -1.03
CA ALA A 132 2.44 -6.85 -0.60
C ALA A 132 2.50 -7.99 0.43
N VAL A 133 3.39 -8.96 0.22
CA VAL A 133 3.58 -10.08 1.16
C VAL A 133 4.29 -9.61 2.43
N ALA A 134 5.30 -8.73 2.31
CA ALA A 134 6.02 -8.19 3.45
C ALA A 134 5.10 -7.38 4.37
N ALA A 135 4.17 -6.60 3.82
CA ALA A 135 3.16 -5.88 4.60
C ALA A 135 2.27 -6.85 5.41
N ARG A 136 1.77 -7.94 4.80
CA ARG A 136 1.00 -8.97 5.49
C ARG A 136 1.81 -9.66 6.57
N ASP A 137 3.03 -10.07 6.27
CA ASP A 137 3.88 -10.82 7.19
C ASP A 137 4.35 -9.96 8.36
N SER A 138 4.47 -8.63 8.16
CA SER A 138 4.77 -7.67 9.23
C SER A 138 3.64 -7.57 10.25
N VAL A 139 2.40 -7.48 9.79
CA VAL A 139 1.22 -7.47 10.67
C VAL A 139 1.13 -8.78 11.47
N VAL A 140 1.36 -9.92 10.81
CA VAL A 140 1.37 -11.24 11.48
C VAL A 140 2.51 -11.35 12.50
N ALA A 141 3.70 -10.84 12.18
CA ALA A 141 4.86 -10.88 13.08
C ALA A 141 4.62 -10.07 14.37
N LEU A 142 3.78 -9.02 14.31
CA LEU A 142 3.40 -8.18 15.45
C LEU A 142 2.06 -8.58 16.08
N GLY A 143 1.55 -9.79 15.81
CA GLY A 143 0.38 -10.38 16.46
C GLY A 143 -0.97 -10.05 15.83
N GLY A 144 -0.98 -9.41 14.67
CA GLY A 144 -2.18 -9.15 13.90
C GLY A 144 -2.67 -10.36 13.10
N THR A 145 -3.83 -10.23 12.47
CA THR A 145 -4.42 -11.26 11.61
C THR A 145 -3.88 -11.11 10.18
N GLY A 146 -3.36 -12.18 9.60
CA GLY A 146 -2.97 -12.23 8.20
C GLY A 146 -4.17 -12.26 7.26
N TRP A 147 -3.88 -12.07 5.97
CA TRP A 147 -4.85 -12.17 4.86
C TRP A 147 -4.23 -12.84 3.65
N ASP A 148 -5.06 -13.30 2.73
CA ASP A 148 -4.60 -13.85 1.46
C ASP A 148 -4.11 -12.73 0.56
N VAL A 149 -2.86 -12.83 0.11
CA VAL A 149 -2.25 -11.91 -0.85
C VAL A 149 -2.32 -12.57 -2.22
N VAL A 150 -3.09 -11.97 -3.14
CA VAL A 150 -3.03 -12.36 -4.55
C VAL A 150 -1.75 -11.82 -5.17
N LEU A 151 -1.11 -12.62 -6.03
CA LEU A 151 0.24 -12.43 -6.54
C LEU A 151 0.23 -12.43 -8.08
N GLY A 152 1.30 -11.95 -8.67
CA GLY A 152 1.43 -11.81 -10.11
C GLY A 152 1.51 -10.35 -10.57
N ARG A 153 1.74 -9.41 -9.61
CA ARG A 153 2.05 -8.01 -9.93
C ARG A 153 3.38 -7.92 -10.63
N ARG A 154 3.52 -6.89 -11.44
CA ARG A 154 4.78 -6.52 -12.07
C ARG A 154 5.23 -5.15 -11.58
N ASP A 155 6.50 -4.89 -11.77
CA ASP A 155 7.16 -3.68 -11.29
C ASP A 155 7.09 -2.58 -12.36
N SER A 156 6.77 -1.36 -11.94
CA SER A 156 6.78 -0.18 -12.80
C SER A 156 8.17 0.14 -13.34
N THR A 157 8.22 0.76 -14.50
CA THR A 157 9.44 1.37 -15.08
C THR A 157 9.46 2.89 -14.89
N THR A 158 8.44 3.44 -14.23
CA THR A 158 8.26 4.87 -13.96
C THR A 158 7.86 5.09 -12.52
N ALA A 159 7.96 6.32 -12.04
CA ALA A 159 7.47 6.79 -10.75
C ALA A 159 6.88 8.20 -10.88
N SER A 160 6.21 8.70 -9.85
CA SER A 160 5.60 10.02 -9.90
C SER A 160 5.85 10.80 -8.62
N PHE A 161 6.82 11.68 -8.63
CA PHE A 161 7.15 12.58 -7.51
C PHE A 161 5.94 13.43 -7.08
N SER A 162 5.24 14.06 -8.03
CA SER A 162 4.09 14.94 -7.74
C SER A 162 2.90 14.19 -7.17
N ALA A 163 2.61 13.00 -7.70
CA ALA A 163 1.51 12.18 -7.25
C ALA A 163 1.63 11.73 -5.78
N VAL A 164 2.84 11.70 -5.21
CA VAL A 164 3.07 11.39 -3.79
C VAL A 164 2.34 12.39 -2.91
N THR A 165 2.55 13.69 -3.11
CA THR A 165 1.92 14.75 -2.31
C THR A 165 0.42 14.85 -2.57
N GLU A 166 -0.02 14.63 -3.81
CA GLU A 166 -1.43 14.67 -4.16
C GLU A 166 -2.26 13.55 -3.49
N ASN A 167 -1.70 12.35 -3.40
CA ASN A 167 -2.45 11.16 -2.99
C ASN A 167 -2.26 10.79 -1.53
N LEU A 168 -1.10 11.03 -0.92
CA LEU A 168 -0.86 10.67 0.47
C LEU A 168 -1.52 11.65 1.44
N ILE A 169 -1.89 11.14 2.61
CA ILE A 169 -2.49 11.92 3.69
C ILE A 169 -1.39 12.62 4.49
N ALA A 170 -1.54 13.93 4.65
CA ALA A 170 -0.66 14.70 5.54
C ALA A 170 -0.97 14.43 7.02
N PRO A 171 0.00 14.51 7.93
CA PRO A 171 -0.24 14.34 9.38
C PRO A 171 -1.17 15.39 9.96
N THR A 172 -1.37 16.50 9.24
CA THR A 172 -2.26 17.62 9.60
C THR A 172 -3.60 17.62 8.85
N ALA A 173 -3.90 16.55 8.10
CA ALA A 173 -5.10 16.50 7.26
C ALA A 173 -6.38 16.47 8.10
N SER A 174 -7.35 17.26 7.70
CA SER A 174 -8.72 17.23 8.25
C SER A 174 -9.43 15.92 7.91
N LEU A 175 -10.51 15.60 8.65
CA LEU A 175 -11.34 14.42 8.34
C LEU A 175 -11.90 14.46 6.92
N SER A 176 -12.35 15.62 6.45
CA SER A 176 -12.90 15.78 5.10
C SER A 176 -11.86 15.52 4.02
N GLU A 177 -10.63 15.97 4.21
CA GLU A 177 -9.52 15.70 3.28
C GLU A 177 -9.18 14.21 3.24
N GLN A 178 -9.10 13.54 4.41
CA GLN A 178 -8.87 12.10 4.50
C GLN A 178 -9.95 11.32 3.76
N ILE A 179 -11.25 11.62 4.02
CA ILE A 179 -12.37 10.98 3.34
C ILE A 179 -12.30 11.21 1.82
N SER A 180 -11.98 12.42 1.39
CA SER A 180 -11.85 12.75 -0.03
C SER A 180 -10.74 11.96 -0.71
N LYS A 181 -9.52 11.93 -0.14
CA LYS A 181 -8.38 11.22 -0.71
C LYS A 181 -8.61 9.70 -0.76
N PHE A 182 -9.13 9.11 0.32
CA PHE A 182 -9.50 7.69 0.33
C PHE A 182 -10.64 7.38 -0.66
N GLY A 183 -11.64 8.26 -0.74
CA GLY A 183 -12.75 8.15 -1.68
C GLY A 183 -12.30 8.13 -3.14
N LYS A 184 -11.34 8.98 -3.51
CA LYS A 184 -10.71 8.98 -4.86
C LYS A 184 -10.02 7.65 -5.21
N LYS A 185 -9.55 6.92 -4.20
CA LYS A 185 -8.97 5.57 -4.34
C LYS A 185 -10.02 4.46 -4.19
N GLY A 186 -11.32 4.81 -4.11
CA GLY A 186 -12.43 3.87 -4.03
C GLY A 186 -12.73 3.34 -2.63
N PHE A 187 -12.12 3.86 -1.57
CA PHE A 187 -12.37 3.42 -0.19
C PHE A 187 -13.55 4.16 0.43
N THR A 188 -14.32 3.43 1.22
CA THR A 188 -15.37 4.00 2.08
C THR A 188 -14.78 4.64 3.33
N THR A 189 -15.55 5.49 4.01
CA THR A 189 -15.17 6.07 5.31
C THR A 189 -14.86 4.99 6.37
N ASN A 190 -15.57 3.86 6.36
CA ASN A 190 -15.30 2.77 7.29
C ASN A 190 -13.96 2.06 6.98
N GLU A 191 -13.62 1.93 5.71
CA GLU A 191 -12.32 1.37 5.29
C GLU A 191 -11.18 2.34 5.59
N LEU A 192 -11.38 3.66 5.47
CA LEU A 192 -10.43 4.68 5.96
C LEU A 192 -10.13 4.44 7.44
N VAL A 193 -11.16 4.38 8.30
CA VAL A 193 -10.96 4.15 9.75
C VAL A 193 -10.25 2.83 10.02
N ALA A 194 -10.61 1.76 9.28
CA ALA A 194 -9.95 0.47 9.44
C ALA A 194 -8.47 0.53 9.09
N LEU A 195 -8.11 1.13 7.96
CA LEU A 195 -6.73 1.23 7.50
C LEU A 195 -5.88 2.19 8.34
N SER A 196 -6.47 3.29 8.86
CA SER A 196 -5.80 4.16 9.83
C SER A 196 -5.40 3.43 11.11
N GLY A 197 -6.07 2.34 11.45
CA GLY A 197 -5.69 1.44 12.54
C GLY A 197 -4.31 0.79 12.37
N ALA A 198 -3.63 0.94 11.22
CA ALA A 198 -2.20 0.62 11.06
C ALA A 198 -1.32 1.37 12.06
N HIS A 199 -1.77 2.54 12.54
CA HIS A 199 -1.09 3.34 13.56
C HIS A 199 -1.16 2.73 14.98
N THR A 200 -1.71 1.52 15.14
CA THR A 200 -1.48 0.74 16.38
C THR A 200 -0.02 0.26 16.48
N ILE A 201 0.77 0.38 15.42
CA ILE A 201 2.22 0.10 15.41
C ILE A 201 2.97 1.27 14.75
N GLY A 202 4.24 1.42 15.12
CA GLY A 202 5.10 2.44 14.53
C GLY A 202 5.21 3.72 15.33
N GLN A 203 5.95 4.67 14.75
CA GLN A 203 6.32 5.93 15.43
C GLN A 203 6.33 7.08 14.44
N ALA A 204 6.01 8.28 14.92
CA ALA A 204 6.13 9.53 14.18
C ALA A 204 7.27 10.41 14.71
N LYS A 205 7.79 11.29 13.84
CA LYS A 205 8.76 12.31 14.21
C LYS A 205 8.07 13.49 14.88
N CYS A 206 8.74 14.10 15.86
CA CYS A 206 8.29 15.29 16.57
C CYS A 206 7.79 16.39 15.62
N SER A 207 8.49 16.65 14.52
CA SER A 207 8.09 17.64 13.53
C SER A 207 6.69 17.42 12.94
N THR A 208 6.12 16.20 13.02
CA THR A 208 4.81 15.87 12.45
C THR A 208 3.66 16.05 13.42
N PHE A 209 3.93 16.14 14.73
CA PHE A 209 2.90 16.29 15.77
C PHE A 209 3.16 17.43 16.75
N ARG A 210 4.27 18.18 16.58
CA ARG A 210 4.62 19.31 17.46
C ARG A 210 3.49 20.32 17.58
N ASP A 211 2.93 20.77 16.46
CA ASP A 211 1.86 21.77 16.47
C ASP A 211 0.67 21.29 17.29
N ARG A 212 0.29 20.02 17.14
CA ARG A 212 -0.81 19.41 17.88
C ARG A 212 -0.61 19.48 19.40
N ILE A 213 0.55 19.08 19.89
CA ILE A 213 0.79 19.00 21.34
C ILE A 213 0.95 20.36 22.02
N TYR A 214 1.16 21.43 21.28
CA TYR A 214 1.29 22.79 21.81
C TYR A 214 0.07 23.68 21.57
N ASN A 215 -0.66 23.47 20.47
CA ASN A 215 -1.64 24.45 20.00
C ASN A 215 -3.08 23.89 19.92
N GLU A 216 -3.28 22.57 19.89
CA GLU A 216 -4.63 22.01 19.81
C GLU A 216 -5.25 21.82 21.20
N THR A 217 -6.59 21.96 21.26
CA THR A 217 -7.38 21.80 22.49
C THR A 217 -8.08 20.43 22.58
N ASP A 218 -8.21 19.72 21.46
CA ASP A 218 -8.76 18.36 21.41
C ASP A 218 -7.68 17.31 21.65
N ILE A 219 -6.99 17.45 22.78
CA ILE A 219 -5.91 16.58 23.23
C ILE A 219 -5.99 16.41 24.76
N ASP A 220 -5.66 15.22 25.25
CA ASP A 220 -5.50 14.96 26.69
C ASP A 220 -4.31 15.77 27.22
N PRO A 221 -4.49 16.63 28.26
CA PRO A 221 -3.43 17.50 28.73
C PRO A 221 -2.20 16.74 29.28
N SER A 222 -2.40 15.63 29.94
CA SER A 222 -1.30 14.82 30.49
C SER A 222 -0.48 14.18 29.35
N PHE A 223 -1.17 13.70 28.31
CA PHE A 223 -0.51 13.19 27.11
C PHE A 223 0.28 14.29 26.37
N ALA A 224 -0.31 15.48 26.21
CA ALA A 224 0.40 16.60 25.59
C ALA A 224 1.67 16.94 26.37
N SER A 225 1.59 17.07 27.69
CA SER A 225 2.75 17.37 28.57
C SER A 225 3.83 16.29 28.46
N GLU A 226 3.47 15.00 28.48
CA GLU A 226 4.42 13.89 28.29
C GLU A 226 5.16 14.00 26.93
N LYS A 227 4.42 14.32 25.86
CA LYS A 227 5.04 14.43 24.54
C LYS A 227 5.90 15.67 24.38
N GLN A 228 5.60 16.77 25.07
CA GLN A 228 6.40 17.99 25.10
C GLN A 228 7.79 17.76 25.71
N GLU A 229 7.94 16.82 26.65
CA GLU A 229 9.25 16.50 27.23
C GLU A 229 10.25 15.97 26.16
N MET A 230 9.77 15.21 25.18
CA MET A 230 10.60 14.63 24.11
C MET A 230 10.57 15.45 22.81
N CYS A 231 9.59 16.31 22.65
CA CYS A 231 9.36 17.13 21.46
C CYS A 231 9.23 18.61 21.87
N PRO A 232 10.34 19.34 22.08
CA PRO A 232 10.31 20.72 22.49
C PRO A 232 9.72 21.64 21.40
N VAL A 233 9.33 22.87 21.78
CA VAL A 233 8.77 23.89 20.86
C VAL A 233 9.68 24.13 19.65
N SER A 234 11.00 24.04 19.85
CA SER A 234 12.00 24.22 18.79
C SER A 234 13.09 23.17 18.91
N GLY A 235 13.55 22.64 17.80
CA GLY A 235 14.51 21.53 17.77
C GLY A 235 13.87 20.17 18.03
N GLY A 236 14.66 19.11 18.15
CA GLY A 236 14.16 17.76 18.40
C GLY A 236 13.31 17.16 17.29
N ASP A 237 13.33 17.69 16.07
CA ASP A 237 12.47 17.32 14.94
C ASP A 237 12.45 15.82 14.64
N ASN A 238 13.56 15.14 14.85
CA ASN A 238 13.73 13.72 14.61
C ASN A 238 13.45 12.83 15.82
N SER A 239 13.12 13.40 16.98
CA SER A 239 12.67 12.62 18.15
C SER A 239 11.41 11.84 17.78
N LEU A 240 11.35 10.60 18.24
CA LEU A 240 10.28 9.68 17.83
C LEU A 240 9.31 9.43 18.98
N SER A 241 8.03 9.40 18.67
CA SER A 241 6.99 8.96 19.61
C SER A 241 6.11 7.88 18.98
N PRO A 242 5.71 6.85 19.73
CA PRO A 242 4.81 5.83 19.24
C PRO A 242 3.42 6.42 18.95
N PHE A 243 2.76 5.89 17.91
CA PHE A 243 1.36 6.22 17.61
C PHE A 243 0.39 5.66 18.65
N ASP A 244 0.68 4.46 19.14
CA ASP A 244 -0.10 3.75 20.17
C ASP A 244 0.66 3.83 21.49
N SER A 245 0.06 4.50 22.48
CA SER A 245 0.66 4.70 23.80
C SER A 245 0.53 3.47 24.70
N ILE A 246 -0.34 2.51 24.34
CA ILE A 246 -0.71 1.34 25.14
C ILE A 246 0.16 0.13 24.78
N SER A 247 0.30 -0.15 23.49
CA SER A 247 0.97 -1.35 22.96
C SER A 247 1.73 -1.09 21.66
N PRO A 248 2.77 -0.24 21.65
CA PRO A 248 3.39 0.34 20.45
C PRO A 248 4.01 -0.65 19.46
N ASN A 249 4.23 -1.89 19.88
CA ASN A 249 4.83 -2.96 19.08
C ASN A 249 3.89 -4.15 18.87
N LYS A 250 2.59 -3.99 19.14
CA LYS A 250 1.60 -5.05 18.98
C LYS A 250 0.47 -4.60 18.07
N PHE A 251 0.17 -5.39 17.05
CA PHE A 251 -0.94 -5.09 16.16
C PHE A 251 -2.28 -5.45 16.81
N ASP A 252 -2.87 -4.49 17.51
CA ASP A 252 -4.15 -4.64 18.19
C ASP A 252 -5.03 -3.37 18.06
N ASN A 253 -5.92 -3.08 18.99
CA ASN A 253 -6.82 -1.95 18.92
C ASN A 253 -6.49 -0.81 19.91
N GLY A 254 -5.26 -0.76 20.43
CA GLY A 254 -4.78 0.29 21.34
C GLY A 254 -4.93 1.68 20.75
N TYR A 255 -4.56 1.85 19.48
CA TYR A 255 -4.75 3.08 18.73
C TYR A 255 -6.16 3.67 18.84
N PHE A 256 -7.21 2.87 18.69
CA PHE A 256 -8.58 3.38 18.78
C PHE A 256 -8.97 3.78 20.21
N ARG A 257 -8.38 3.13 21.22
CA ARG A 257 -8.55 3.55 22.62
C ARG A 257 -7.89 4.88 22.89
N ASP A 258 -6.70 5.10 22.32
CA ASP A 258 -6.00 6.39 22.39
C ASP A 258 -6.83 7.50 21.72
N LEU A 259 -7.45 7.28 20.55
CA LEU A 259 -8.32 8.25 19.93
C LEU A 259 -9.50 8.64 20.82
N VAL A 260 -10.17 7.67 21.45
CA VAL A 260 -11.29 7.93 22.38
C VAL A 260 -10.84 8.70 23.62
N ALA A 261 -9.61 8.45 24.09
CA ALA A 261 -8.99 9.15 25.21
C ALA A 261 -8.35 10.50 24.80
N LYS A 262 -8.53 10.98 23.57
CA LYS A 262 -7.89 12.19 23.01
C LYS A 262 -6.37 12.13 22.99
N LYS A 263 -5.81 10.94 22.82
CA LYS A 263 -4.37 10.64 22.78
C LYS A 263 -3.88 10.29 21.37
N GLY A 264 -4.66 10.57 20.33
CA GLY A 264 -4.20 10.45 18.95
C GLY A 264 -2.95 11.33 18.75
N LEU A 265 -1.86 10.74 18.25
CA LEU A 265 -0.58 11.45 18.17
C LEU A 265 -0.59 12.53 17.08
N LEU A 266 -1.09 12.21 15.88
CA LEU A 266 -1.22 13.17 14.79
C LEU A 266 -2.56 13.90 14.85
N HIS A 267 -2.61 15.10 14.28
CA HIS A 267 -3.88 15.77 14.04
C HIS A 267 -4.81 14.87 13.21
N SER A 268 -4.34 14.33 12.10
CA SER A 268 -5.12 13.44 11.24
C SER A 268 -5.66 12.22 11.96
N ASP A 269 -4.94 11.65 12.95
CA ASP A 269 -5.43 10.55 13.77
C ASP A 269 -6.61 10.99 14.62
N GLN A 270 -6.47 12.08 15.37
CA GLN A 270 -7.53 12.55 16.27
C GLN A 270 -8.78 12.98 15.53
N GLN A 271 -8.65 13.50 14.30
CA GLN A 271 -9.79 13.87 13.45
C GLN A 271 -10.77 12.71 13.20
N LEU A 272 -10.31 11.45 13.31
CA LEU A 272 -11.20 10.28 13.22
C LEU A 272 -12.15 10.15 14.43
N TYR A 273 -11.87 10.86 15.53
CA TYR A 273 -12.71 10.85 16.74
C TYR A 273 -12.87 12.25 17.37
N SER A 274 -13.28 13.22 16.57
CA SER A 274 -13.48 14.62 16.99
C SER A 274 -14.94 15.11 16.70
N GLY A 275 -15.92 14.24 16.89
CA GLY A 275 -17.34 14.56 16.69
C GLY A 275 -17.88 14.29 15.28
N GLY A 276 -17.07 13.75 14.37
CA GLY A 276 -17.44 13.49 12.97
C GLY A 276 -18.13 12.15 12.73
N THR A 277 -18.34 11.85 11.44
CA THR A 277 -19.02 10.63 10.95
C THR A 277 -18.29 9.33 11.27
N THR A 278 -17.00 9.40 11.62
CA THR A 278 -16.13 8.27 11.94
C THR A 278 -16.21 7.81 13.39
N ASN A 279 -16.74 8.63 14.31
CA ASN A 279 -16.78 8.34 15.75
C ASN A 279 -17.42 6.98 16.08
N ALA A 280 -18.53 6.66 15.42
CA ALA A 280 -19.23 5.38 15.65
C ALA A 280 -18.36 4.18 15.28
N GLN A 281 -17.58 4.29 14.19
CA GLN A 281 -16.71 3.21 13.73
C GLN A 281 -15.49 3.07 14.63
N VAL A 282 -14.87 4.16 15.08
CA VAL A 282 -13.79 4.15 16.09
C VAL A 282 -14.27 3.49 17.38
N SER A 283 -15.40 3.93 17.94
CA SER A 283 -16.00 3.33 19.14
C SER A 283 -16.31 1.84 18.97
N LYS A 284 -16.70 1.42 17.77
CA LYS A 284 -16.94 0.01 17.45
C LYS A 284 -15.65 -0.80 17.52
N TYR A 285 -14.54 -0.28 17.00
CA TYR A 285 -13.24 -0.98 17.04
C TYR A 285 -12.63 -1.05 18.45
N VAL A 286 -12.91 -0.06 19.31
CA VAL A 286 -12.58 -0.16 20.74
C VAL A 286 -13.23 -1.38 21.37
N ARG A 287 -14.53 -1.58 21.14
CA ARG A 287 -15.32 -2.68 21.73
C ARG A 287 -15.14 -4.03 21.03
N GLN A 288 -14.75 -4.04 19.77
CA GLN A 288 -14.72 -5.23 18.91
C GLN A 288 -13.34 -5.40 18.22
N PRO A 289 -12.28 -5.75 18.95
CA PRO A 289 -10.93 -5.85 18.37
C PRO A 289 -10.82 -6.92 17.28
N VAL A 290 -11.60 -7.99 17.35
CA VAL A 290 -11.64 -9.03 16.29
C VAL A 290 -12.22 -8.46 15.00
N LYS A 291 -13.25 -7.60 15.11
CA LYS A 291 -13.84 -6.96 13.93
C LYS A 291 -12.86 -5.97 13.28
N PHE A 292 -12.14 -5.19 14.09
CA PHE A 292 -11.08 -4.32 13.57
C PHE A 292 -10.09 -5.11 12.72
N ARG A 293 -9.50 -6.19 13.28
CA ARG A 293 -8.52 -7.01 12.56
C ARG A 293 -9.07 -7.60 11.26
N LYS A 294 -10.34 -8.03 11.26
CA LYS A 294 -10.99 -8.54 10.03
C LYS A 294 -11.21 -7.44 8.99
N ASP A 295 -11.66 -6.26 9.41
CA ASP A 295 -11.93 -5.15 8.50
C ASP A 295 -10.62 -4.55 7.97
N PHE A 296 -9.56 -4.48 8.79
CA PHE A 296 -8.22 -4.13 8.36
C PHE A 296 -7.69 -5.08 7.28
N ALA A 297 -7.77 -6.38 7.51
CA ALA A 297 -7.35 -7.39 6.54
C ALA A 297 -8.10 -7.25 5.21
N LYS A 298 -9.41 -6.99 5.23
CA LYS A 298 -10.21 -6.71 4.02
C LYS A 298 -9.75 -5.42 3.32
N GLY A 299 -9.49 -4.36 4.07
CA GLY A 299 -8.94 -3.11 3.55
C GLY A 299 -7.59 -3.31 2.87
N MET A 300 -6.70 -4.12 3.48
CA MET A 300 -5.39 -4.45 2.91
C MET A 300 -5.48 -5.30 1.65
N VAL A 301 -6.42 -6.25 1.57
CA VAL A 301 -6.69 -6.99 0.32
C VAL A 301 -7.14 -6.03 -0.78
N LYS A 302 -8.07 -5.12 -0.47
CA LYS A 302 -8.55 -4.11 -1.43
C LYS A 302 -7.42 -3.18 -1.86
N MET A 303 -6.61 -2.68 -0.93
CA MET A 303 -5.47 -1.83 -1.22
C MET A 303 -4.45 -2.53 -2.12
N GLY A 304 -4.08 -3.78 -1.81
CA GLY A 304 -3.16 -4.56 -2.62
C GLY A 304 -3.64 -4.85 -4.05
N ASN A 305 -4.93 -4.63 -4.34
CA ASN A 305 -5.52 -4.78 -5.67
C ASN A 305 -5.68 -3.44 -6.42
N MET A 306 -5.14 -2.33 -5.88
CA MET A 306 -5.22 -1.03 -6.54
C MET A 306 -4.28 -0.97 -7.75
N SER A 307 -4.84 -0.88 -8.93
CA SER A 307 -4.15 -0.64 -10.20
C SER A 307 -2.81 -1.41 -10.37
N PRO A 308 -2.73 -2.72 -10.09
CA PRO A 308 -1.50 -3.47 -10.25
C PRO A 308 -1.13 -3.58 -11.73
N LEU A 309 0.14 -3.49 -12.05
CA LEU A 309 0.63 -3.90 -13.36
C LEU A 309 0.63 -5.43 -13.45
N THR A 310 0.22 -5.99 -14.59
CA THR A 310 0.13 -7.44 -14.82
C THR A 310 0.48 -7.81 -16.26
N ALA A 311 0.64 -9.09 -16.53
CA ALA A 311 0.94 -9.64 -17.87
C ALA A 311 2.17 -8.98 -18.51
N SER A 312 2.00 -8.26 -19.61
CA SER A 312 3.08 -7.56 -20.33
C SER A 312 3.34 -6.12 -19.83
N ALA A 313 2.49 -5.60 -18.94
CA ALA A 313 2.69 -4.27 -18.36
C ALA A 313 3.78 -4.32 -17.27
N GLY A 314 4.77 -3.42 -17.35
CA GLY A 314 5.91 -3.40 -16.41
C GLY A 314 6.89 -4.56 -16.61
N GLN A 315 7.69 -4.84 -15.61
CA GLN A 315 8.77 -5.83 -15.66
C GLN A 315 8.88 -6.63 -14.35
N ILE A 316 9.81 -7.57 -14.28
CA ILE A 316 10.32 -8.16 -13.03
C ILE A 316 11.71 -7.58 -12.82
N ARG A 317 11.86 -6.63 -11.91
CA ARG A 317 13.16 -6.02 -11.63
C ARG A 317 14.07 -7.01 -10.92
N LYS A 318 15.35 -7.04 -11.30
CA LYS A 318 16.39 -7.82 -10.63
C LYS A 318 16.84 -7.16 -9.33
N ILE A 319 16.85 -5.84 -9.33
CA ILE A 319 17.16 -4.98 -8.20
C ILE A 319 15.97 -4.02 -8.05
N CYS A 320 15.36 -3.96 -6.85
CA CYS A 320 14.13 -3.21 -6.69
C CYS A 320 14.30 -1.70 -6.85
N SER A 321 15.49 -1.17 -6.65
CA SER A 321 15.77 0.26 -6.73
C SER A 321 16.01 0.79 -8.15
N ARG A 322 16.04 -0.06 -9.19
CA ARG A 322 16.31 0.38 -10.57
C ARG A 322 15.56 -0.45 -11.61
N VAL A 323 15.30 0.18 -12.73
CA VAL A 323 14.81 -0.47 -13.96
C VAL A 323 15.89 -1.39 -14.52
N ASN A 324 15.48 -2.55 -15.11
CA ASN A 324 16.44 -3.50 -15.74
C ASN A 324 17.11 -2.92 -16.97
#